data_aa6ef37cafef96a2481bc0a7a0f9a79a
#
_entry.id   aa6ef37cafef96a2481bc0a7a0f9a79a
#
_cell.length_a   1.000
_cell.length_b   1.000
_cell.length_c   1.000
_cell.angle_alpha   90.00
_cell.angle_beta   90.00
_cell.angle_gamma   90.00
#
_symmetry.space_group_name_H-M   'P 1'
#
loop_
_entity.id
_entity.type
_entity.pdbx_description
1 polymer ?
#
loop_
_entity_poly.entity_id
_entity_poly.type
_entity_poly.pdbx_seq_one_letter_code
_entity_poly.pdbx_strand_id
1 'polypeptide(L)'
;AQQWFPERLQKKSRIIYNAVKEEFYQVERTPVRGEIVTCGRLTEQKNHRLLIDAFAEVQKIHPYATLKIYGEGALREKLQNQIESLNLNEKVFLMGATNDVAKALHTADLFVLSSDYEGMPNALMEAMAAGVPCISTDCPCGGPRELFGEDASDKLVPCNDSAQLAEAICCVFDGAEHNVVEKKHAEAFRPDRVNAMWEKYIMEICLKERCSGCL
;
A
#
# COMPACT_ATOMS: atom_id res chain seq x y z
N ALA A 1 1.58 -15.83 4.85
CA ALA A 1 2.88 -16.07 5.51
C ALA A 1 2.90 -17.36 6.33
N GLN A 2 1.86 -17.68 7.14
CA GLN A 2 1.84 -18.90 7.97
C GLN A 2 1.98 -20.19 7.16
N GLN A 3 1.41 -20.25 5.95
CA GLN A 3 1.45 -21.43 5.07
C GLN A 3 2.86 -21.88 4.65
N TRP A 4 3.86 -20.99 4.80
CA TRP A 4 5.27 -21.28 4.46
C TRP A 4 6.01 -22.05 5.55
N PHE A 5 5.42 -22.15 6.75
CA PHE A 5 6.01 -22.91 7.85
C PHE A 5 5.48 -24.35 7.87
N PRO A 6 6.27 -25.33 8.35
CA PRO A 6 5.77 -26.67 8.64
C PRO A 6 4.54 -26.61 9.59
N GLU A 7 3.56 -27.50 9.43
CA GLU A 7 2.32 -27.49 10.21
C GLU A 7 2.51 -27.38 11.73
N ARG A 8 3.55 -28.05 12.26
CA ARG A 8 3.90 -27.99 13.69
C ARG A 8 4.24 -26.57 14.17
N LEU A 9 4.79 -25.73 13.26
CA LEU A 9 5.12 -24.34 13.55
C LEU A 9 3.94 -23.42 13.28
N GLN A 10 3.11 -23.72 12.29
CA GLN A 10 1.88 -22.95 12.02
C GLN A 10 0.97 -22.91 13.25
N LYS A 11 0.80 -24.05 13.93
CA LYS A 11 -0.01 -24.16 15.16
C LYS A 11 0.56 -23.36 16.35
N LYS A 12 1.86 -23.02 16.30
CA LYS A 12 2.55 -22.24 17.34
C LYS A 12 2.78 -20.79 16.96
N SER A 13 2.51 -20.41 15.69
CA SER A 13 2.70 -19.06 15.20
C SER A 13 1.41 -18.26 15.27
N ARG A 14 1.55 -16.96 15.52
CA ARG A 14 0.48 -15.98 15.41
C ARG A 14 0.91 -14.88 14.46
N ILE A 15 -0.04 -14.38 13.68
CA ILE A 15 0.14 -13.17 12.88
C ILE A 15 -0.37 -12.01 13.73
N ILE A 16 0.48 -11.04 13.98
CA ILE A 16 0.14 -9.77 14.58
C ILE A 16 0.64 -8.71 13.61
N TYR A 17 -0.26 -7.88 13.13
CA TYR A 17 0.03 -6.86 12.13
C TYR A 17 0.78 -5.68 12.73
N ASN A 18 1.39 -4.87 11.87
CA ASN A 18 1.90 -3.57 12.29
C ASN A 18 0.73 -2.63 12.60
N ALA A 19 0.90 -1.83 13.64
CA ALA A 19 -0.06 -0.77 13.91
C ALA A 19 0.15 0.39 12.93
N VAL A 20 -0.94 0.97 12.45
CA VAL A 20 -0.95 2.22 11.71
C VAL A 20 -1.14 3.36 12.71
N LYS A 21 -0.31 4.41 12.63
CA LYS A 21 -0.38 5.53 13.55
C LYS A 21 -1.74 6.24 13.47
N GLU A 22 -2.20 6.76 14.61
CA GLU A 22 -3.50 7.42 14.74
C GLU A 22 -3.68 8.61 13.79
N GLU A 23 -2.59 9.33 13.48
CA GLU A 23 -2.60 10.48 12.57
C GLU A 23 -3.20 10.15 11.19
N PHE A 24 -3.02 8.92 10.69
CA PHE A 24 -3.58 8.52 9.39
C PHE A 24 -5.10 8.36 9.41
N TYR A 25 -5.68 7.96 10.53
CA TYR A 25 -7.14 7.85 10.68
C TYR A 25 -7.82 9.22 10.79
N GLN A 26 -7.04 10.25 11.12
CA GLN A 26 -7.50 11.64 11.30
C GLN A 26 -7.28 12.52 10.07
N VAL A 27 -6.77 11.97 8.97
CA VAL A 27 -6.56 12.74 7.73
C VAL A 27 -7.91 13.26 7.21
N GLU A 28 -8.05 14.57 7.20
CA GLU A 28 -9.16 15.26 6.53
C GLU A 28 -8.78 15.43 5.05
N ARG A 29 -9.44 14.66 4.19
CA ARG A 29 -9.09 14.63 2.77
C ARG A 29 -9.71 15.75 1.98
N THR A 30 -8.91 16.41 1.15
CA THR A 30 -9.34 17.32 0.08
C THR A 30 -8.74 16.87 -1.24
N PRO A 31 -9.29 15.78 -1.85
CA PRO A 31 -8.67 15.17 -3.02
C PRO A 31 -8.55 16.15 -4.18
N VAL A 32 -7.37 16.19 -4.78
CA VAL A 32 -7.15 16.89 -6.05
C VAL A 32 -7.38 15.87 -7.17
N ARG A 33 -8.37 16.15 -8.00
CA ARG A 33 -8.79 15.25 -9.09
C ARG A 33 -7.62 14.78 -9.92
N GLY A 34 -7.45 13.47 -10.01
CA GLY A 34 -6.41 12.80 -10.79
C GLY A 34 -5.04 12.79 -10.12
N GLU A 35 -4.90 13.21 -8.86
CA GLU A 35 -3.63 13.12 -8.15
C GLU A 35 -3.39 11.70 -7.65
N ILE A 36 -2.44 11.02 -8.28
CA ILE A 36 -1.96 9.70 -7.84
C ILE A 36 -0.78 9.89 -6.90
N VAL A 37 -0.82 9.20 -5.77
CA VAL A 37 0.27 9.18 -4.79
C VAL A 37 0.79 7.76 -4.60
N THR A 38 2.09 7.62 -4.48
CA THR A 38 2.75 6.40 -4.00
C THR A 38 3.86 6.75 -3.02
N CYS A 39 4.09 5.89 -2.03
CA CYS A 39 5.11 6.07 -1.00
C CYS A 39 5.95 4.80 -0.87
N GLY A 40 7.28 4.94 -1.03
CA GLY A 40 8.18 3.81 -0.88
C GLY A 40 9.60 4.09 -1.32
N ARG A 41 10.55 3.26 -0.88
CA ARG A 41 11.95 3.38 -1.32
C ARG A 41 12.06 3.23 -2.83
N LEU A 42 12.91 4.01 -3.48
CA LEU A 42 13.17 3.90 -4.92
C LEU A 42 14.12 2.73 -5.19
N THR A 43 13.57 1.51 -5.15
CA THR A 43 14.26 0.22 -5.32
C THR A 43 13.50 -0.67 -6.32
N GLU A 44 14.16 -1.71 -6.83
CA GLU A 44 13.53 -2.67 -7.75
C GLU A 44 12.27 -3.29 -7.13
N GLN A 45 12.29 -3.63 -5.83
CA GLN A 45 11.14 -4.18 -5.11
C GLN A 45 9.86 -3.35 -5.26
N LYS A 46 9.97 -2.03 -5.18
CA LYS A 46 8.82 -1.12 -5.23
C LYS A 46 8.32 -0.86 -6.65
N ASN A 47 9.10 -1.21 -7.63
CA ASN A 47 8.80 -1.20 -9.06
C ASN A 47 8.05 0.08 -9.53
N HIS A 48 8.54 1.26 -9.07
CA HIS A 48 7.98 2.55 -9.53
C HIS A 48 8.09 2.72 -11.05
N ARG A 49 9.00 1.98 -11.70
CA ARG A 49 9.11 1.94 -13.14
C ARG A 49 7.81 1.48 -13.80
N LEU A 50 7.21 0.38 -13.28
CA LEU A 50 5.93 -0.13 -13.76
C LEU A 50 4.83 0.93 -13.65
N LEU A 51 4.79 1.66 -12.52
CA LEU A 51 3.81 2.72 -12.29
C LEU A 51 3.99 3.88 -13.27
N ILE A 52 5.22 4.29 -13.57
CA ILE A 52 5.50 5.35 -14.55
C ILE A 52 5.08 4.92 -15.95
N ASP A 53 5.36 3.65 -16.34
CA ASP A 53 4.93 3.11 -17.63
C ASP A 53 3.38 3.09 -17.73
N ALA A 54 2.69 2.63 -16.69
CA ALA A 54 1.23 2.66 -16.61
C ALA A 54 0.68 4.10 -16.68
N PHE A 55 1.31 5.03 -15.96
CA PHE A 55 0.90 6.42 -15.92
C PHE A 55 1.05 7.11 -17.28
N ALA A 56 2.01 6.72 -18.12
CA ALA A 56 2.13 7.21 -19.49
C ALA A 56 0.88 6.89 -20.33
N GLU A 57 0.25 5.75 -20.12
CA GLU A 57 -1.02 5.40 -20.78
C GLU A 57 -2.19 6.17 -20.17
N VAL A 58 -2.23 6.30 -18.85
CA VAL A 58 -3.25 7.09 -18.13
C VAL A 58 -3.26 8.54 -18.64
N GLN A 59 -2.09 9.16 -18.86
CA GLN A 59 -1.97 10.53 -19.35
C GLN A 59 -2.60 10.78 -20.73
N LYS A 60 -2.68 9.76 -21.58
CA LYS A 60 -3.33 9.89 -22.90
C LYS A 60 -4.84 10.01 -22.78
N ILE A 61 -5.43 9.41 -21.73
CA ILE A 61 -6.89 9.35 -21.50
C ILE A 61 -7.30 10.47 -20.53
N HIS A 62 -6.50 10.69 -19.47
CA HIS A 62 -6.73 11.68 -18.42
C HIS A 62 -5.58 12.71 -18.34
N PRO A 63 -5.51 13.69 -19.27
CA PRO A 63 -4.39 14.65 -19.34
C PRO A 63 -4.23 15.54 -18.09
N TYR A 64 -5.25 15.61 -17.24
CA TYR A 64 -5.21 16.35 -15.98
C TYR A 64 -4.49 15.58 -14.86
N ALA A 65 -4.29 14.26 -15.01
CA ALA A 65 -3.71 13.44 -13.96
C ALA A 65 -2.25 13.83 -13.67
N THR A 66 -1.84 13.62 -12.43
CA THR A 66 -0.46 13.80 -11.95
C THR A 66 -0.04 12.62 -11.09
N LEU A 67 1.25 12.31 -11.04
CA LEU A 67 1.81 11.25 -10.21
C LEU A 67 2.88 11.81 -9.29
N LYS A 68 2.72 11.65 -7.98
CA LYS A 68 3.68 12.03 -6.96
C LYS A 68 4.27 10.78 -6.30
N ILE A 69 5.59 10.61 -6.44
CA ILE A 69 6.34 9.47 -5.90
C ILE A 69 7.16 9.97 -4.72
N TYR A 70 6.77 9.58 -3.49
CA TYR A 70 7.47 9.92 -2.27
C TYR A 70 8.43 8.80 -1.87
N GLY A 71 9.70 9.14 -1.75
CA GLY A 71 10.75 8.22 -1.34
C GLY A 71 12.10 8.57 -1.93
N GLU A 72 13.13 7.90 -1.42
CA GLU A 72 14.50 7.97 -1.91
C GLU A 72 15.05 6.57 -2.15
N GLY A 73 16.09 6.48 -2.98
CA GLY A 73 16.76 5.21 -3.25
C GLY A 73 17.63 5.22 -4.49
N ALA A 74 18.29 4.10 -4.72
CA ALA A 74 19.29 3.95 -5.78
C ALA A 74 18.74 4.11 -7.21
N LEU A 75 17.42 4.00 -7.38
CA LEU A 75 16.81 4.10 -8.71
C LEU A 75 16.39 5.52 -9.10
N ARG A 76 16.62 6.54 -8.24
CA ARG A 76 16.16 7.90 -8.49
C ARG A 76 16.55 8.42 -9.89
N GLU A 77 17.82 8.30 -10.26
CA GLU A 77 18.32 8.76 -11.55
C GLU A 77 17.70 7.97 -12.72
N LYS A 78 17.56 6.64 -12.58
CA LYS A 78 16.94 5.80 -13.60
C LYS A 78 15.46 6.16 -13.82
N LEU A 79 14.73 6.44 -12.74
CA LEU A 79 13.32 6.85 -12.82
C LEU A 79 13.18 8.25 -13.43
N GLN A 80 14.09 9.17 -13.09
CA GLN A 80 14.11 10.50 -13.71
C GLN A 80 14.34 10.41 -15.22
N ASN A 81 15.30 9.61 -15.65
CA ASN A 81 15.57 9.38 -17.08
C ASN A 81 14.37 8.75 -17.81
N GLN A 82 13.62 7.84 -17.14
CA GLN A 82 12.39 7.26 -17.68
C GLN A 82 11.30 8.33 -17.84
N ILE A 83 11.09 9.17 -16.84
CA ILE A 83 10.12 10.28 -16.88
C ILE A 83 10.43 11.21 -18.06
N GLU A 84 11.69 11.57 -18.25
CA GLU A 84 12.14 12.42 -19.34
C GLU A 84 11.93 11.76 -20.72
N SER A 85 12.29 10.49 -20.86
CA SER A 85 12.11 9.74 -22.11
C SER A 85 10.66 9.59 -22.55
N LEU A 86 9.74 9.58 -21.57
CA LEU A 86 8.30 9.53 -21.79
C LEU A 86 7.63 10.91 -21.89
N ASN A 87 8.41 12.01 -21.81
CA ASN A 87 7.92 13.39 -21.80
C ASN A 87 6.93 13.69 -20.67
N LEU A 88 7.16 13.13 -19.48
CA LEU A 88 6.28 13.25 -18.32
C LEU A 88 6.78 14.23 -17.25
N ASN A 89 7.76 15.09 -17.53
CA ASN A 89 8.43 15.99 -16.57
C ASN A 89 7.47 16.93 -15.82
N GLU A 90 6.36 17.32 -16.44
CA GLU A 90 5.36 18.20 -15.83
C GLU A 90 4.21 17.43 -15.16
N LYS A 91 4.27 16.10 -15.15
CA LYS A 91 3.19 15.22 -14.72
C LYS A 91 3.60 14.21 -13.66
N VAL A 92 4.87 13.80 -13.64
CA VAL A 92 5.43 12.86 -12.66
C VAL A 92 6.50 13.55 -11.85
N PHE A 93 6.35 13.50 -10.53
CA PHE A 93 7.22 14.19 -9.58
C PHE A 93 7.87 13.22 -8.60
N LEU A 94 9.20 13.16 -8.59
CA LEU A 94 10.00 12.45 -7.57
C LEU A 94 10.17 13.39 -6.36
N MET A 95 9.25 13.30 -5.40
CA MET A 95 9.09 14.23 -4.28
C MET A 95 10.19 14.14 -3.23
N GLY A 96 11.02 13.06 -3.25
CA GLY A 96 11.97 12.80 -2.20
C GLY A 96 11.38 12.12 -0.97
N ALA A 97 12.21 11.90 0.04
CA ALA A 97 11.75 11.35 1.31
C ALA A 97 10.87 12.38 2.05
N THR A 98 9.81 11.89 2.68
CA THR A 98 8.97 12.72 3.56
C THR A 98 8.80 12.05 4.91
N ASN A 99 8.75 12.86 5.97
CA ASN A 99 8.37 12.43 7.31
C ASN A 99 6.86 12.64 7.56
N ASP A 100 6.15 13.25 6.60
CA ASP A 100 4.74 13.58 6.70
C ASP A 100 3.97 12.93 5.53
N VAL A 101 3.81 11.62 5.59
CA VAL A 101 3.04 10.84 4.61
C VAL A 101 1.56 11.19 4.70
N ALA A 102 1.06 11.51 5.90
CA ALA A 102 -0.34 11.91 6.10
C ALA A 102 -0.70 13.15 5.26
N LYS A 103 0.23 14.12 5.17
CA LYS A 103 0.07 15.29 4.31
C LYS A 103 0.06 14.93 2.82
N ALA A 104 0.89 13.98 2.40
CA ALA A 104 0.89 13.50 1.02
C ALA A 104 -0.45 12.82 0.65
N LEU A 105 -1.07 12.12 1.61
CA LEU A 105 -2.35 11.45 1.43
C LEU A 105 -3.56 12.39 1.51
N HIS A 106 -3.41 13.57 2.09
CA HIS A 106 -4.48 14.56 2.24
C HIS A 106 -5.10 14.96 0.89
N THR A 107 -4.26 15.17 -0.15
CA THR A 107 -4.68 15.59 -1.49
C THR A 107 -4.77 14.43 -2.49
N ALA A 108 -4.37 13.24 -2.11
CA ALA A 108 -4.39 12.07 -3.00
C ALA A 108 -5.81 11.72 -3.45
N ASP A 109 -6.03 11.60 -4.74
CA ASP A 109 -7.26 11.06 -5.32
C ASP A 109 -7.21 9.52 -5.35
N LEU A 110 -6.03 9.00 -5.62
CA LEU A 110 -5.74 7.56 -5.67
C LEU A 110 -4.36 7.26 -5.09
N PHE A 111 -4.23 6.18 -4.32
CA PHE A 111 -2.96 5.60 -3.92
C PHE A 111 -2.67 4.33 -4.73
N VAL A 112 -1.46 4.20 -5.26
CA VAL A 112 -1.04 3.02 -6.04
C VAL A 112 0.21 2.40 -5.43
N LEU A 113 0.15 1.09 -5.17
CA LEU A 113 1.29 0.27 -4.79
C LEU A 113 1.68 -0.65 -5.96
N SER A 114 2.83 -0.42 -6.57
CA SER A 114 3.30 -1.16 -7.75
C SER A 114 4.36 -2.23 -7.46
N SER A 115 4.50 -2.63 -6.20
CA SER A 115 5.56 -3.52 -5.73
C SER A 115 5.51 -4.91 -6.35
N ASP A 116 6.67 -5.51 -6.61
CA ASP A 116 6.79 -6.89 -7.08
C ASP A 116 6.59 -7.91 -5.94
N TYR A 117 6.93 -7.54 -4.71
CA TYR A 117 6.72 -8.36 -3.52
C TYR A 117 6.60 -7.51 -2.25
N GLU A 118 5.61 -7.86 -1.42
CA GLU A 118 5.34 -7.26 -0.12
C GLU A 118 4.87 -8.30 0.87
N GLY A 119 5.41 -8.22 2.09
CA GLY A 119 4.85 -8.99 3.20
C GLY A 119 3.57 -8.31 3.71
N MET A 120 3.73 -7.17 4.35
CA MET A 120 2.63 -6.31 4.79
C MET A 120 3.04 -4.86 4.49
N PRO A 121 2.50 -4.23 3.43
CA PRO A 121 2.92 -2.92 2.97
C PRO A 121 2.36 -1.79 3.84
N ASN A 122 3.18 -1.21 4.73
CA ASN A 122 2.75 -0.13 5.62
C ASN A 122 2.14 1.05 4.85
N ALA A 123 2.75 1.46 3.73
CA ALA A 123 2.24 2.58 2.94
C ALA A 123 0.81 2.36 2.40
N LEU A 124 0.47 1.11 2.03
CA LEU A 124 -0.90 0.77 1.65
C LEU A 124 -1.84 0.83 2.85
N MET A 125 -1.42 0.29 4.00
CA MET A 125 -2.21 0.35 5.25
C MET A 125 -2.47 1.80 5.68
N GLU A 126 -1.46 2.68 5.55
CA GLU A 126 -1.55 4.11 5.85
C GLU A 126 -2.53 4.83 4.91
N ALA A 127 -2.47 4.53 3.60
CA ALA A 127 -3.40 5.08 2.63
C ALA A 127 -4.84 4.61 2.87
N MET A 128 -5.04 3.33 3.19
CA MET A 128 -6.35 2.78 3.57
C MET A 128 -6.90 3.45 4.83
N ALA A 129 -6.06 3.63 5.87
CA ALA A 129 -6.46 4.31 7.11
C ALA A 129 -6.86 5.77 6.87
N ALA A 130 -6.17 6.46 5.95
CA ALA A 130 -6.53 7.81 5.52
C ALA A 130 -7.81 7.84 4.66
N GLY A 131 -8.34 6.68 4.25
CA GLY A 131 -9.53 6.58 3.40
C GLY A 131 -9.28 6.99 1.94
N VAL A 132 -8.03 6.83 1.46
CA VAL A 132 -7.68 7.04 0.05
C VAL A 132 -8.06 5.78 -0.73
N PRO A 133 -8.74 5.88 -1.88
CA PRO A 133 -8.90 4.76 -2.80
C PRO A 133 -7.54 4.15 -3.16
N CYS A 134 -7.43 2.82 -3.16
CA CYS A 134 -6.17 2.13 -3.33
C CYS A 134 -6.22 1.10 -4.45
N ILE A 135 -5.15 1.03 -5.25
CA ILE A 135 -4.86 -0.06 -6.20
C ILE A 135 -3.49 -0.64 -5.81
N SER A 136 -3.34 -1.94 -5.95
CA SER A 136 -2.05 -2.59 -5.72
C SER A 136 -1.78 -3.68 -6.75
N THR A 137 -0.50 -3.95 -7.01
CA THR A 137 -0.10 -5.20 -7.63
C THR A 137 -0.41 -6.38 -6.71
N ASP A 138 -0.83 -7.51 -7.29
CA ASP A 138 -1.09 -8.76 -6.58
C ASP A 138 0.22 -9.50 -6.29
N CYS A 139 0.92 -9.02 -5.29
CA CYS A 139 2.22 -9.58 -4.90
C CYS A 139 2.11 -11.06 -4.50
N PRO A 140 3.03 -11.93 -4.94
CA PRO A 140 2.99 -13.37 -4.63
C PRO A 140 2.97 -13.71 -3.13
N CYS A 141 3.50 -12.81 -2.28
CA CYS A 141 3.47 -12.96 -0.82
C CYS A 141 2.09 -12.72 -0.20
N GLY A 142 1.13 -12.18 -0.96
CA GLY A 142 -0.27 -12.03 -0.60
C GLY A 142 -0.60 -10.89 0.37
N GLY A 143 0.37 -10.02 0.72
CA GLY A 143 0.12 -8.91 1.63
C GLY A 143 -1.01 -7.96 1.20
N PRO A 144 -0.97 -7.40 -0.02
CA PRO A 144 -2.06 -6.56 -0.52
C PRO A 144 -3.41 -7.28 -0.57
N ARG A 145 -3.42 -8.55 -1.01
CA ARG A 145 -4.64 -9.37 -1.05
C ARG A 145 -5.24 -9.58 0.34
N GLU A 146 -4.40 -9.80 1.35
CA GLU A 146 -4.84 -9.92 2.74
C GLU A 146 -5.43 -8.61 3.28
N LEU A 147 -4.87 -7.46 2.90
CA LEU A 147 -5.36 -6.14 3.29
C LEU A 147 -6.72 -5.80 2.67
N PHE A 148 -6.92 -6.09 1.40
CA PHE A 148 -8.20 -5.81 0.74
C PHE A 148 -9.29 -6.83 1.06
N GLY A 149 -8.91 -8.05 1.51
CA GLY A 149 -9.86 -9.09 1.90
C GLY A 149 -10.75 -9.55 0.74
N GLU A 150 -12.06 -9.59 0.96
CA GLU A 150 -13.05 -10.02 -0.03
C GLU A 150 -13.20 -9.02 -1.20
N ASP A 151 -12.86 -7.75 -0.98
CA ASP A 151 -12.93 -6.68 -1.97
C ASP A 151 -11.65 -6.56 -2.83
N ALA A 152 -10.83 -7.62 -2.87
CA ALA A 152 -9.54 -7.59 -3.55
C ALA A 152 -9.62 -7.64 -5.09
N SER A 153 -10.74 -8.13 -5.66
CA SER A 153 -10.81 -8.50 -7.08
C SER A 153 -10.61 -7.34 -8.05
N ASP A 154 -11.12 -6.16 -7.71
CA ASP A 154 -11.10 -4.95 -8.53
C ASP A 154 -9.98 -3.97 -8.16
N LYS A 155 -9.22 -4.29 -7.11
CA LYS A 155 -8.12 -3.46 -6.57
C LYS A 155 -6.75 -4.07 -6.80
N LEU A 156 -6.68 -5.32 -7.23
CA LEU A 156 -5.45 -6.04 -7.47
C LEU A 156 -5.24 -6.26 -8.97
N VAL A 157 -4.05 -5.88 -9.42
CA VAL A 157 -3.60 -6.11 -10.80
C VAL A 157 -2.38 -7.05 -10.81
N PRO A 158 -2.17 -7.84 -11.87
CA PRO A 158 -0.98 -8.68 -11.95
C PRO A 158 0.31 -7.87 -11.82
N CYS A 159 1.34 -8.47 -11.19
CA CYS A 159 2.67 -7.90 -11.20
C CYS A 159 3.20 -7.79 -12.64
N ASN A 160 3.97 -6.74 -12.91
CA ASN A 160 4.61 -6.49 -14.22
C ASN A 160 3.63 -6.30 -15.40
N ASP A 161 2.40 -5.92 -15.15
CA ASP A 161 1.40 -5.59 -16.16
C ASP A 161 1.02 -4.11 -16.08
N SER A 162 1.76 -3.26 -16.81
CA SER A 162 1.49 -1.81 -16.84
C SER A 162 0.17 -1.47 -17.54
N ALA A 163 -0.27 -2.29 -18.49
CA ALA A 163 -1.51 -2.06 -19.21
C ALA A 163 -2.73 -2.27 -18.28
N GLN A 164 -2.78 -3.38 -17.54
CA GLN A 164 -3.84 -3.61 -16.57
C GLN A 164 -3.79 -2.59 -15.41
N LEU A 165 -2.59 -2.17 -14.99
CA LEU A 165 -2.47 -1.12 -13.99
C LEU A 165 -3.03 0.22 -14.50
N ALA A 166 -2.75 0.59 -15.74
CA ALA A 166 -3.30 1.79 -16.36
C ALA A 166 -4.83 1.71 -16.48
N GLU A 167 -5.37 0.57 -16.93
CA GLU A 167 -6.80 0.33 -17.03
C GLU A 167 -7.49 0.48 -15.68
N ALA A 168 -6.95 -0.14 -14.61
CA ALA A 168 -7.48 -0.02 -13.26
C ALA A 168 -7.49 1.44 -12.77
N ILE A 169 -6.42 2.20 -13.02
CA ILE A 169 -6.36 3.63 -12.68
C ILE A 169 -7.43 4.42 -13.45
N CYS A 170 -7.57 4.19 -14.75
CA CYS A 170 -8.59 4.86 -15.57
C CYS A 170 -10.01 4.54 -15.09
N CYS A 171 -10.30 3.28 -14.73
CA CYS A 171 -11.60 2.91 -14.15
C CYS A 171 -11.94 3.71 -12.89
N VAL A 172 -10.94 3.97 -12.01
CA VAL A 172 -11.14 4.83 -10.84
C VAL A 172 -11.51 6.25 -11.25
N PHE A 173 -10.78 6.83 -12.19
CA PHE A 173 -10.99 8.21 -12.64
C PHE A 173 -12.27 8.41 -13.44
N ASP A 174 -12.78 7.36 -14.09
CA ASP A 174 -14.06 7.34 -14.80
C ASP A 174 -15.27 7.15 -13.86
N GLY A 175 -15.03 7.07 -12.55
CA GLY A 175 -16.08 7.01 -11.54
C GLY A 175 -16.61 5.61 -11.26
N ALA A 176 -15.86 4.56 -11.59
CA ALA A 176 -16.15 3.24 -11.03
C ALA A 176 -16.23 3.37 -9.50
N GLU A 177 -17.33 2.87 -8.91
CA GLU A 177 -17.53 2.91 -7.46
C GLU A 177 -16.43 2.08 -6.77
N HIS A 178 -15.26 2.67 -6.61
CA HIS A 178 -14.29 2.16 -5.65
C HIS A 178 -14.81 2.56 -4.27
N ASN A 179 -15.65 1.69 -3.75
CA ASN A 179 -16.23 1.84 -2.42
C ASN A 179 -15.14 2.13 -1.40
N VAL A 180 -15.38 3.09 -0.52
CA VAL A 180 -14.55 3.49 0.62
C VAL A 180 -14.46 2.34 1.65
N VAL A 181 -14.21 1.11 1.17
CA VAL A 181 -14.07 -0.09 1.98
C VAL A 181 -12.74 -0.09 2.72
N GLU A 182 -11.75 0.65 2.20
CA GLU A 182 -10.40 0.71 2.71
C GLU A 182 -10.36 1.09 4.19
N LYS A 183 -11.08 2.13 4.60
CA LYS A 183 -11.08 2.61 5.98
C LYS A 183 -11.64 1.57 6.96
N LYS A 184 -12.64 0.80 6.55
CA LYS A 184 -13.22 -0.28 7.36
C LYS A 184 -12.20 -1.40 7.59
N HIS A 185 -11.46 -1.80 6.56
CA HIS A 185 -10.41 -2.82 6.68
C HIS A 185 -9.24 -2.31 7.51
N ALA A 186 -8.89 -1.03 7.38
CA ALA A 186 -7.81 -0.42 8.15
C ALA A 186 -8.10 -0.35 9.67
N GLU A 187 -9.36 -0.41 10.11
CA GLU A 187 -9.73 -0.43 11.53
C GLU A 187 -9.07 -1.57 12.32
N ALA A 188 -8.75 -2.68 11.66
CA ALA A 188 -8.05 -3.80 12.29
C ALA A 188 -6.61 -3.46 12.70
N PHE A 189 -6.02 -2.42 12.12
CA PHE A 189 -4.63 -2.01 12.30
C PHE A 189 -4.48 -0.80 13.24
N ARG A 190 -5.56 -0.38 13.92
CA ARG A 190 -5.48 0.67 14.94
C ARG A 190 -4.54 0.26 16.08
N PRO A 191 -3.78 1.22 16.65
CA PRO A 191 -2.80 0.95 17.69
C PRO A 191 -3.39 0.22 18.90
N ASP A 192 -4.58 0.61 19.35
CA ASP A 192 -5.28 -0.02 20.48
C ASP A 192 -5.60 -1.49 20.20
N ARG A 193 -6.09 -1.81 19.01
CA ARG A 193 -6.40 -3.19 18.60
C ARG A 193 -5.16 -4.06 18.48
N VAL A 194 -4.11 -3.54 17.84
CA VAL A 194 -2.85 -4.27 17.68
C VAL A 194 -2.16 -4.48 19.02
N ASN A 195 -2.16 -3.46 19.90
CA ASN A 195 -1.63 -3.58 21.26
C ASN A 195 -2.38 -4.65 22.07
N ALA A 196 -3.72 -4.68 22.00
CA ALA A 196 -4.50 -5.71 22.66
C ALA A 196 -4.17 -7.13 22.15
N MET A 197 -3.85 -7.29 20.86
CA MET A 197 -3.39 -8.58 20.32
C MET A 197 -2.02 -8.98 20.89
N TRP A 198 -1.09 -8.03 21.04
CA TRP A 198 0.20 -8.26 21.67
C TRP A 198 0.08 -8.61 23.13
N GLU A 199 -0.70 -7.86 23.90
CA GLU A 199 -0.96 -8.12 25.32
C GLU A 199 -1.53 -9.52 25.54
N LYS A 200 -2.54 -9.89 24.77
CA LYS A 200 -3.13 -11.22 24.82
C LYS A 200 -2.11 -12.31 24.53
N TYR A 201 -1.29 -12.13 23.50
CA TYR A 201 -0.25 -13.10 23.10
C TYR A 201 0.81 -13.27 24.18
N ILE A 202 1.30 -12.17 24.75
CA ILE A 202 2.30 -12.18 25.83
C ILE A 202 1.72 -12.88 27.08
N MET A 203 0.49 -12.57 27.47
CA MET A 203 -0.18 -13.23 28.62
C MET A 203 -0.30 -14.74 28.41
N GLU A 204 -0.68 -15.18 27.20
CA GLU A 204 -0.79 -16.60 26.88
C GLU A 204 0.55 -17.34 27.01
N ILE A 205 1.66 -16.71 26.62
CA ILE A 205 3.00 -17.29 26.79
C ILE A 205 3.38 -17.37 28.27
N CYS A 206 3.22 -16.26 29.02
CA CYS A 206 3.57 -16.21 30.44
C CYS A 206 2.78 -17.22 31.28
N LEU A 207 1.51 -17.44 30.95
CA LEU A 207 0.69 -18.44 31.65
C LEU A 207 1.13 -19.87 31.34
N LYS A 208 1.53 -20.18 30.11
CA LYS A 208 2.04 -21.49 29.73
C LYS A 208 3.36 -21.83 30.43
N GLU A 209 4.26 -20.85 30.58
CA GLU A 209 5.53 -21.06 31.28
C GLU A 209 5.32 -21.32 32.78
N ARG A 210 4.37 -20.65 33.43
CA ARG A 210 4.03 -20.89 34.84
C ARG A 210 3.47 -22.31 35.08
N CYS A 211 2.70 -22.84 34.13
CA CYS A 211 2.17 -24.21 34.22
C CYS A 211 3.23 -25.29 33.89
N SER A 212 4.28 -24.95 33.14
CA SER A 212 5.36 -25.89 32.78
C SER A 212 6.47 -25.97 33.83
N GLY A 213 6.53 -25.05 34.76
CA GLY A 213 7.53 -24.98 35.84
C GLY A 213 7.10 -25.62 37.15
N CYS A 214 5.95 -26.28 37.19
CA CYS A 214 5.38 -26.99 38.38
C CYS A 214 5.37 -28.53 38.19
N LEU A 215 6.38 -29.11 37.52
CA LEU A 215 6.62 -30.56 37.48
C LEU A 215 8.04 -30.87 37.92
#